data_80e7789b680c3af4659c256972f7aba9
#
_entry.id   80e7789b680c3af4659c256972f7aba9
#
_cell.length_a   1.000
_cell.length_b   1.000
_cell.length_c   1.000
_cell.angle_alpha   90.00
_cell.angle_beta   90.00
_cell.angle_gamma   90.00
#
_symmetry.space_group_name_H-M   'P 1'
#
loop_
_entity.id
_entity.type
_entity.pdbx_description
1 polymer ?
#
loop_
_entity_poly.entity_id
_entity_poly.type
_entity_poly.pdbx_seq_one_letter_code
_entity_poly.pdbx_strand_id
1 'polypeptide(L)'
;QGEIDIPENRILPGGASITPEMLPLATLSQPEIDAVVAQVPGGVANVQDIYALSPLQEGILFHHLLAERGDPYQLSAVLRFDSRARLDAWLAAMQQVIDRHDILRTAFITQGVSSPVQVV
;
A
#
# COMPACT_ATOMS: atom_id res chain seq x y z
N GLN A 1 -14.43 -25.26 11.50
CA GLN A 1 -14.05 -23.97 10.90
C GLN A 1 -13.27 -23.23 11.97
N GLY A 2 -11.93 -23.13 11.80
CA GLY A 2 -11.09 -22.36 12.70
C GLY A 2 -11.35 -20.87 12.47
N GLU A 3 -11.60 -20.15 13.55
CA GLU A 3 -11.66 -18.69 13.56
C GLU A 3 -10.25 -18.19 13.19
N ILE A 4 -10.13 -17.41 12.13
CA ILE A 4 -8.88 -16.79 11.75
C ILE A 4 -8.71 -15.58 12.64
N ASP A 5 -7.74 -15.64 13.54
CA ASP A 5 -7.36 -14.51 14.38
C ASP A 5 -6.65 -13.47 13.49
N ILE A 6 -7.33 -12.39 13.19
CA ILE A 6 -6.77 -11.27 12.41
C ILE A 6 -6.16 -10.30 13.42
N PRO A 7 -4.83 -10.03 13.33
CA PRO A 7 -4.18 -9.07 14.21
C PRO A 7 -4.87 -7.69 14.12
N GLU A 8 -5.11 -7.08 15.26
CA GLU A 8 -5.67 -5.73 15.32
C GLU A 8 -4.62 -4.71 14.81
N ASN A 9 -5.10 -3.71 14.07
CA ASN A 9 -4.26 -2.57 13.70
C ASN A 9 -3.91 -1.76 14.96
N ARG A 10 -2.61 -1.60 15.21
CA ARG A 10 -2.08 -0.92 16.41
C ARG A 10 -1.60 0.50 16.13
N ILE A 11 -1.63 0.94 14.87
CA ILE A 11 -1.31 2.32 14.50
C ILE A 11 -2.54 3.18 14.81
N LEU A 12 -2.39 4.07 15.77
CA LEU A 12 -3.47 4.97 16.17
C LEU A 12 -3.55 6.18 15.25
N PRO A 13 -4.75 6.59 14.80
CA PRO A 13 -4.92 7.83 14.05
C PRO A 13 -4.35 9.03 14.80
N GLY A 14 -3.50 9.83 14.12
CA GLY A 14 -2.88 11.01 14.71
C GLY A 14 -1.67 10.72 15.61
N GLY A 15 -1.16 9.49 15.64
CA GLY A 15 0.09 9.14 16.30
C GLY A 15 1.28 9.93 15.72
N ALA A 16 2.26 10.26 16.56
CA ALA A 16 3.44 11.02 16.15
C ALA A 16 4.55 10.11 15.59
N SER A 17 4.51 8.81 15.84
CA SER A 17 5.52 7.83 15.41
C SER A 17 4.90 6.44 15.28
N ILE A 18 5.54 5.60 14.47
CA ILE A 18 5.26 4.18 14.34
C ILE A 18 6.46 3.41 14.91
N THR A 19 6.19 2.40 15.73
CA THR A 19 7.23 1.56 16.34
C THR A 19 7.08 0.10 15.90
N PRO A 20 8.15 -0.73 16.01
CA PRO A 20 8.09 -2.14 15.60
C PRO A 20 6.96 -2.93 16.25
N GLU A 21 6.61 -2.62 17.52
CA GLU A 21 5.57 -3.29 18.28
C GLU A 21 4.15 -3.03 17.72
N MET A 22 4.00 -1.97 16.93
CA MET A 22 2.74 -1.62 16.27
C MET A 22 2.53 -2.42 14.97
N LEU A 23 3.57 -3.12 14.48
CA LEU A 23 3.58 -3.79 13.18
C LEU A 23 3.66 -5.32 13.34
N PRO A 24 2.56 -6.00 13.71
CA PRO A 24 2.57 -7.45 13.96
C PRO A 24 2.80 -8.29 12.70
N LEU A 25 2.62 -7.71 11.50
CA LEU A 25 2.73 -8.39 10.21
C LEU A 25 4.01 -8.01 9.43
N ALA A 26 4.93 -7.26 10.05
CA ALA A 26 6.22 -6.93 9.47
C ALA A 26 7.32 -7.01 10.54
N THR A 27 8.50 -7.47 10.14
CA THR A 27 9.69 -7.44 11.02
C THR A 27 10.60 -6.32 10.51
N LEU A 28 10.45 -5.14 11.08
CA LEU A 28 11.21 -3.94 10.73
C LEU A 28 11.90 -3.36 11.98
N SER A 29 13.11 -2.89 11.80
CA SER A 29 13.79 -2.04 12.79
C SER A 29 13.24 -0.61 12.74
N GLN A 30 13.46 0.18 13.80
CA GLN A 30 13.02 1.58 13.81
C GLN A 30 13.61 2.41 12.65
N PRO A 31 14.90 2.29 12.29
CA PRO A 31 15.44 3.00 11.13
C PRO A 31 14.76 2.63 9.80
N GLU A 32 14.34 1.37 9.63
CA GLU A 32 13.60 0.94 8.44
C GLU A 32 12.19 1.53 8.42
N ILE A 33 11.50 1.55 9.55
CA ILE A 33 10.18 2.19 9.69
C ILE A 33 10.29 3.69 9.35
N ASP A 34 11.28 4.38 9.89
CA ASP A 34 11.52 5.80 9.63
C ASP A 34 11.81 6.05 8.13
N ALA A 35 12.58 5.16 7.50
CA ALA A 35 12.85 5.22 6.07
C ALA A 35 11.61 4.98 5.21
N VAL A 36 10.72 4.07 5.62
CA VAL A 36 9.42 3.84 4.96
C VAL A 36 8.53 5.06 5.08
N VAL A 37 8.35 5.58 6.30
CA VAL A 37 7.50 6.74 6.58
C VAL A 37 7.97 7.99 5.85
N ALA A 38 9.29 8.18 5.70
CA ALA A 38 9.87 9.30 4.96
C ALA A 38 9.51 9.29 3.46
N GLN A 39 9.16 8.14 2.90
CA GLN A 39 8.74 7.98 1.50
C GLN A 39 7.23 8.18 1.29
N VAL A 40 6.45 8.22 2.38
CA VAL A 40 4.99 8.42 2.31
C VAL A 40 4.67 9.90 2.35
N PRO A 41 3.99 10.46 1.32
CA PRO A 41 3.51 11.83 1.37
C PRO A 41 2.62 12.07 2.59
N GLY A 42 2.96 13.07 3.41
CA GLY A 42 2.25 13.34 4.66
C GLY A 42 2.79 12.57 5.88
N GLY A 43 3.76 11.66 5.67
CA GLY A 43 4.44 10.94 6.75
C GLY A 43 3.52 10.05 7.58
N VAL A 44 3.77 9.94 8.86
CA VAL A 44 3.03 9.07 9.81
C VAL A 44 1.52 9.22 9.71
N ALA A 45 1.03 10.44 9.52
CA ALA A 45 -0.41 10.72 9.46
C ALA A 45 -1.13 10.02 8.29
N ASN A 46 -0.38 9.63 7.25
CA ASN A 46 -0.90 8.96 6.06
C ASN A 46 -0.52 7.47 5.99
N VAL A 47 0.00 6.90 7.06
CA VAL A 47 0.29 5.46 7.17
C VAL A 47 -0.77 4.82 8.05
N GLN A 48 -1.54 3.93 7.47
CA GLN A 48 -2.54 3.13 8.19
C GLN A 48 -1.93 1.82 8.70
N ASP A 49 -1.09 1.16 7.90
CA ASP A 49 -0.40 -0.08 8.27
C ASP A 49 0.84 -0.32 7.39
N ILE A 50 1.76 -1.16 7.88
CA ILE A 50 2.93 -1.63 7.14
C ILE A 50 3.06 -3.14 7.36
N TYR A 51 3.15 -3.93 6.29
CA TYR A 51 3.30 -5.37 6.38
C TYR A 51 4.11 -5.96 5.22
N ALA A 52 4.60 -7.20 5.42
CA ALA A 52 5.38 -7.91 4.43
C ALA A 52 4.56 -8.24 3.17
N LEU A 53 5.23 -8.43 2.05
CA LEU A 53 4.60 -8.94 0.85
C LEU A 53 4.27 -10.44 1.02
N SER A 54 3.21 -10.89 0.37
CA SER A 54 2.99 -12.31 0.16
C SER A 54 3.98 -12.86 -0.89
N PRO A 55 4.27 -14.16 -0.90
CA PRO A 55 5.17 -14.77 -1.90
C PRO A 55 4.76 -14.47 -3.35
N LEU A 56 3.46 -14.38 -3.63
CA LEU A 56 2.97 -14.01 -4.95
C LEU A 56 3.29 -12.55 -5.30
N GLN A 57 3.09 -11.63 -4.35
CA GLN A 57 3.42 -10.22 -4.53
C GLN A 57 4.92 -10.00 -4.71
N GLU A 58 5.77 -10.73 -3.98
CA GLU A 58 7.22 -10.70 -4.17
C GLU A 58 7.60 -11.13 -5.59
N GLY A 59 7.01 -12.21 -6.10
CA GLY A 59 7.22 -12.68 -7.47
C GLY A 59 6.80 -11.65 -8.52
N ILE A 60 5.65 -11.02 -8.36
CA ILE A 60 5.16 -9.95 -9.25
C ILE A 60 6.09 -8.74 -9.21
N LEU A 61 6.47 -8.29 -8.01
CA LEU A 61 7.39 -7.17 -7.82
C LEU A 61 8.75 -7.45 -8.45
N PHE A 62 9.29 -8.67 -8.28
CA PHE A 62 10.54 -9.08 -8.90
C PHE A 62 10.49 -8.96 -10.43
N HIS A 63 9.44 -9.46 -11.06
CA HIS A 63 9.25 -9.34 -12.50
C HIS A 63 9.09 -7.88 -12.95
N HIS A 64 8.37 -7.07 -12.18
CA HIS A 64 8.24 -5.64 -12.44
C HIS A 64 9.61 -4.92 -12.43
N LEU A 65 10.43 -5.19 -11.41
CA LEU A 65 11.76 -4.59 -11.27
C LEU A 65 12.76 -5.03 -12.36
N LEU A 66 12.59 -6.24 -12.93
CA LEU A 66 13.40 -6.76 -14.02
C LEU A 66 12.94 -6.31 -15.42
N ALA A 67 11.73 -5.78 -15.53
CA ALA A 67 11.15 -5.42 -16.81
C ALA A 67 11.84 -4.17 -17.42
N GLU A 68 12.67 -4.36 -18.44
CA GLU A 68 13.29 -3.26 -19.20
C GLU A 68 12.29 -2.55 -20.12
N ARG A 69 11.25 -3.26 -20.58
CA ARG A 69 10.19 -2.75 -21.46
C ARG A 69 8.89 -3.49 -21.19
N GLY A 70 7.86 -2.72 -20.85
CA GLY A 70 6.52 -3.25 -20.61
C GLY A 70 6.47 -4.11 -19.34
N ASP A 71 5.49 -3.85 -18.50
CA ASP A 71 5.24 -4.66 -17.32
C ASP A 71 4.07 -5.61 -17.62
N PRO A 72 4.27 -6.96 -17.61
CA PRO A 72 3.20 -7.91 -17.91
C PRO A 72 2.06 -7.86 -16.89
N TYR A 73 2.29 -7.28 -15.73
CA TYR A 73 1.30 -7.15 -14.65
C TYR A 73 0.63 -5.77 -14.62
N GLN A 74 1.09 -4.82 -15.45
CA GLN A 74 0.47 -3.50 -15.54
C GLN A 74 -0.64 -3.51 -16.60
N LEU A 75 -1.88 -3.34 -16.16
CA LEU A 75 -3.03 -3.19 -17.04
C LEU A 75 -3.39 -1.71 -17.18
N SER A 76 -3.58 -1.28 -18.41
CA SER A 76 -4.02 0.08 -18.72
C SER A 76 -5.36 0.06 -19.42
N ALA A 77 -6.29 0.93 -19.01
CA ALA A 77 -7.57 1.12 -19.65
C ALA A 77 -7.79 2.60 -19.97
N VAL A 78 -8.33 2.87 -21.16
CA VAL A 78 -8.74 4.23 -21.56
C VAL A 78 -10.26 4.29 -21.58
N LEU A 79 -10.82 5.15 -20.74
CA LEU A 79 -12.25 5.38 -20.64
C LEU A 79 -12.61 6.70 -21.30
N ARG A 80 -13.66 6.69 -22.13
CA ARG A 80 -14.20 7.89 -22.76
C ARG A 80 -15.56 8.21 -22.17
N PHE A 81 -15.74 9.46 -21.79
CA PHE A 81 -17.01 9.98 -21.27
C PHE A 81 -17.59 11.01 -22.27
N ASP A 82 -18.89 10.98 -22.44
CA ASP A 82 -19.64 11.89 -23.34
C ASP A 82 -19.94 13.24 -22.68
N SER A 83 -19.73 13.38 -21.38
CA SER A 83 -19.87 14.66 -20.67
C SER A 83 -18.96 14.73 -19.45
N ARG A 84 -18.64 15.97 -19.04
CA ARG A 84 -17.87 16.24 -17.82
C ARG A 84 -18.62 15.74 -16.58
N ALA A 85 -19.92 15.90 -16.51
CA ALA A 85 -20.72 15.43 -15.39
C ALA A 85 -20.63 13.91 -15.17
N ARG A 86 -20.61 13.12 -16.25
CA ARG A 86 -20.41 11.67 -16.16
C ARG A 86 -19.01 11.30 -15.70
N LEU A 87 -17.98 12.01 -16.15
CA LEU A 87 -16.63 11.83 -15.66
C LEU A 87 -16.54 12.10 -14.15
N ASP A 88 -17.11 13.22 -13.71
CA ASP A 88 -17.07 13.61 -12.29
C ASP A 88 -17.83 12.59 -11.41
N ALA A 89 -18.98 12.09 -11.86
CA ALA A 89 -19.72 11.05 -11.17
C ALA A 89 -18.93 9.74 -11.09
N TRP A 90 -18.23 9.35 -12.16
CA TRP A 90 -17.39 8.17 -12.19
C TRP A 90 -16.19 8.31 -11.23
N LEU A 91 -15.51 9.48 -11.25
CA LEU A 91 -14.40 9.76 -10.34
C LEU A 91 -14.84 9.72 -8.87
N ALA A 92 -16.01 10.28 -8.55
CA ALA A 92 -16.57 10.24 -7.20
C ALA A 92 -16.87 8.79 -6.75
N ALA A 93 -17.45 7.97 -7.63
CA ALA A 93 -17.69 6.55 -7.35
C ALA A 93 -16.38 5.76 -7.18
N MET A 94 -15.38 6.01 -8.03
CA MET A 94 -14.06 5.38 -7.92
C MET A 94 -13.37 5.76 -6.62
N GLN A 95 -13.46 7.03 -6.19
CA GLN A 95 -12.90 7.46 -4.91
C GLN A 95 -13.51 6.70 -3.73
N GLN A 96 -14.83 6.48 -3.73
CA GLN A 96 -15.49 5.68 -2.68
C GLN A 96 -15.00 4.21 -2.67
N VAL A 97 -14.70 3.64 -3.84
CA VAL A 97 -14.13 2.29 -3.93
C VAL A 97 -12.71 2.28 -3.36
N ILE A 98 -11.87 3.27 -3.70
CA ILE A 98 -10.50 3.42 -3.17
C ILE A 98 -10.54 3.57 -1.65
N ASP A 99 -11.41 4.42 -1.12
CA ASP A 99 -11.53 4.66 0.32
C ASP A 99 -11.95 3.40 1.09
N ARG A 100 -12.73 2.54 0.45
CA ARG A 100 -13.23 1.30 1.04
C ARG A 100 -12.21 0.15 1.00
N HIS A 101 -11.29 0.14 0.05
CA HIS A 101 -10.40 -1.00 -0.21
C HIS A 101 -8.94 -0.60 -0.07
N ASP A 102 -8.30 -1.04 1.01
CA ASP A 102 -6.91 -0.75 1.36
C ASP A 102 -5.93 -1.09 0.23
N ILE A 103 -6.15 -2.20 -0.48
CA ILE A 103 -5.29 -2.62 -1.58
C ILE A 103 -5.19 -1.57 -2.71
N LEU A 104 -6.19 -0.73 -2.91
CA LEU A 104 -6.20 0.31 -3.94
C LEU A 104 -5.44 1.58 -3.53
N ARG A 105 -5.00 1.66 -2.26
CA ARG A 105 -4.16 2.75 -1.73
C ARG A 105 -2.91 2.22 -1.05
N THR A 106 -2.50 1.00 -1.43
CA THR A 106 -1.28 0.35 -0.95
C THR A 106 -0.13 0.64 -1.91
N ALA A 107 1.01 1.05 -1.35
CA ALA A 107 2.26 1.24 -2.07
C ALA A 107 3.29 0.18 -1.66
N PHE A 108 4.21 -0.15 -2.58
CA PHE A 108 5.33 -1.05 -2.31
C PHE A 108 6.60 -0.23 -2.09
N ILE A 109 7.29 -0.47 -0.98
CA ILE A 109 8.55 0.19 -0.63
C ILE A 109 9.67 -0.86 -0.66
N THR A 110 10.69 -0.57 -1.46
CA THR A 110 11.86 -1.43 -1.65
C THR A 110 13.17 -0.78 -1.19
N GLN A 111 13.14 0.52 -0.92
CA GLN A 111 14.34 1.28 -0.54
C GLN A 111 14.37 1.53 0.98
N GLY A 112 15.53 1.38 1.57
CA GLY A 112 15.74 1.62 3.01
C GLY A 112 15.20 0.53 3.92
N VAL A 113 14.87 -0.64 3.36
CA VAL A 113 14.36 -1.82 4.08
C VAL A 113 15.15 -3.06 3.68
N SER A 114 15.28 -4.01 4.59
CA SER A 114 15.97 -5.29 4.36
C SER A 114 15.17 -6.23 3.45
N SER A 115 13.85 -6.11 3.46
CA SER A 115 12.93 -6.81 2.56
C SER A 115 11.80 -5.87 2.14
N PRO A 116 11.28 -5.99 0.91
CA PRO A 116 10.17 -5.17 0.45
C PRO A 116 8.96 -5.23 1.38
N VAL A 117 8.31 -4.11 1.57
CA VAL A 117 7.08 -4.00 2.37
C VAL A 117 5.98 -3.29 1.59
N GLN A 118 4.75 -3.49 2.02
CA GLN A 118 3.60 -2.74 1.55
C GLN A 118 3.10 -1.82 2.64
N VAL A 119 2.71 -0.62 2.23
CA VAL A 119 2.24 0.46 3.10
C VAL A 119 0.85 0.88 2.66
N VAL A 120 -0.08 0.89 3.59
CA VAL A 120 -1.46 1.36 3.39
C VAL A 120 -1.60 2.79 3.87
#